data_5765b55985476b07dafa173cfb72accc
#
_entry.id   5765b55985476b07dafa173cfb72accc
#
_cell.length_a   1.000
_cell.length_b   1.000
_cell.length_c   1.000
_cell.angle_alpha   90.00
_cell.angle_beta   90.00
_cell.angle_gamma   90.00
#
_symmetry.space_group_name_H-M   'P 1'
#
loop_
_entity.id
_entity.type
_entity.pdbx_description
1 polymer ?
#
loop_
_entity_poly.entity_id
_entity_poly.type
_entity_poly.pdbx_seq_one_letter_code
_entity_poly.pdbx_strand_id
1 'polypeptide(L)'
;MRQSELIRAAYEGKNTLVIKNANVVNVFTDEIVRADVAVYEDVIIGVGSYSGENEIDAGGAYLAPGFIDAHVHIESSMVIPSSFMKVIMPHGTTTVIADPHEIANVAGAAGIRAMYKLTDELPLRVLFMLPSCVPATPFEHSGAKLVAEDMEQFMHKSRVLGLGEVMDANSVINCSQEMLDKLRLFDKRPIDGHAPMLEGMGLNAYRVAGAFSDHECSTYEEVKQKLATGMNILLRIGSAANNMDGVLRRIAKEKLPTRNMMFCTDDKHIEDIRREGHINANARMAVAAGIDPIDAIKMASYNAARAYGIRGVGAIAPGYKADMVLLEDLKDFKVKQVISRFGRPYTGEEQMPSPILPPQVFNSVRLPEISKYDLALRCHVSAPVIKMIPHQLVTELVYRDVERDENGCFIPSEGMVKLAVIERHHATGSMAVGILEGLGIKHGAVASTVAHDSHNLVVAGDNDEDMLMAIESLRDCGGGYSVVSRGVVLARLPLPIAGLMTAAPVNDVLEIQQALLDALYSLGAKRDSDPLIALSFMALPVIPAVKLTDEGLFDAVNFKFIKYN
;
A
#
# COMPACT_ATOMS: atom_id res chain seq x y z
N MET A 1 21.92 20.62 -24.49
CA MET A 1 21.23 21.95 -24.51
C MET A 1 20.70 22.31 -23.13
N ARG A 2 19.85 21.52 -22.48
CA ARG A 2 19.25 21.84 -21.16
C ARG A 2 20.26 22.14 -20.04
N GLN A 3 21.37 21.39 -19.93
CA GLN A 3 22.35 21.59 -18.85
C GLN A 3 23.05 22.96 -18.94
N SER A 4 23.45 23.40 -20.15
CA SER A 4 24.08 24.70 -20.34
C SER A 4 23.13 25.87 -20.06
N GLU A 5 21.84 25.67 -20.32
CA GLU A 5 20.80 26.66 -20.03
C GLU A 5 20.59 26.78 -18.50
N LEU A 6 20.50 25.68 -17.76
CA LEU A 6 20.42 25.68 -16.30
C LEU A 6 21.63 26.35 -15.64
N ILE A 7 22.86 26.06 -16.14
CA ILE A 7 24.08 26.69 -15.63
C ILE A 7 24.02 28.22 -15.83
N ARG A 8 23.60 28.67 -17.01
CA ARG A 8 23.46 30.12 -17.30
C ARG A 8 22.38 30.75 -16.43
N ALA A 9 21.20 30.11 -16.33
CA ALA A 9 20.11 30.62 -15.50
C ALA A 9 20.55 30.76 -14.03
N ALA A 10 21.28 29.79 -13.50
CA ALA A 10 21.81 29.85 -12.14
C ALA A 10 22.85 30.98 -11.98
N TYR A 11 23.77 31.18 -12.97
CA TYR A 11 24.80 32.20 -12.92
C TYR A 11 24.21 33.61 -13.08
N GLU A 12 23.23 33.79 -13.96
CA GLU A 12 22.59 35.08 -14.28
C GLU A 12 21.42 35.39 -13.33
N GLY A 13 21.03 34.47 -12.48
CA GLY A 13 19.86 34.62 -11.59
C GLY A 13 18.51 34.56 -12.32
N LYS A 14 18.47 34.06 -13.56
CA LYS A 14 17.25 33.96 -14.36
C LYS A 14 16.36 32.85 -13.81
N ASN A 15 15.16 33.21 -13.38
CA ASN A 15 14.23 32.30 -12.75
C ASN A 15 12.83 32.36 -13.39
N THR A 16 12.02 31.32 -13.16
CA THR A 16 10.62 31.24 -13.57
C THR A 16 9.66 31.34 -12.38
N LEU A 17 10.20 31.13 -11.17
CA LEU A 17 9.48 31.26 -9.91
C LEU A 17 10.48 31.59 -8.80
N VAL A 18 10.10 32.43 -7.86
CA VAL A 18 10.83 32.67 -6.62
C VAL A 18 9.91 32.46 -5.43
N ILE A 19 10.36 31.66 -4.47
CA ILE A 19 9.71 31.54 -3.17
C ILE A 19 10.43 32.49 -2.21
N LYS A 20 9.72 33.55 -1.80
CA LYS A 20 10.26 34.65 -0.99
C LYS A 20 10.13 34.40 0.50
N ASN A 21 11.05 34.92 1.28
CA ASN A 21 10.94 35.04 2.75
C ASN A 21 10.67 33.68 3.46
N ALA A 22 11.19 32.56 2.94
CA ALA A 22 10.99 31.25 3.51
C ALA A 22 12.01 30.96 4.63
N ASN A 23 11.59 30.15 5.61
CA ASN A 23 12.48 29.42 6.50
C ASN A 23 12.86 28.09 5.82
N VAL A 24 13.94 28.09 5.07
CA VAL A 24 14.36 26.94 4.26
C VAL A 24 15.00 25.88 5.15
N VAL A 25 14.46 24.67 5.13
CA VAL A 25 15.03 23.51 5.86
C VAL A 25 16.17 22.92 5.05
N ASN A 26 17.40 23.08 5.54
CA ASN A 26 18.59 22.52 4.92
C ASN A 26 18.89 21.15 5.51
N VAL A 27 18.59 20.09 4.77
CA VAL A 27 18.78 18.69 5.16
C VAL A 27 20.26 18.24 5.14
N PHE A 28 21.19 19.08 4.65
CA PHE A 28 22.62 18.77 4.61
C PHE A 28 23.40 19.29 5.83
N THR A 29 22.96 20.45 6.37
CA THR A 29 23.63 21.10 7.51
C THR A 29 22.82 21.08 8.79
N ASP A 30 21.60 20.50 8.72
CA ASP A 30 20.65 20.42 9.85
C ASP A 30 20.26 21.80 10.41
N GLU A 31 20.12 22.77 9.50
CA GLU A 31 19.81 24.16 9.83
C GLU A 31 18.53 24.64 9.14
N ILE A 32 17.91 25.65 9.74
CA ILE A 32 16.83 26.42 9.13
C ILE A 32 17.39 27.79 8.77
N VAL A 33 17.39 28.09 7.46
CA VAL A 33 17.98 29.32 6.93
C VAL A 33 16.88 30.22 6.36
N ARG A 34 16.80 31.47 6.79
CA ARG A 34 15.88 32.43 6.17
C ARG A 34 16.44 32.89 4.82
N ALA A 35 15.77 32.50 3.74
CA ALA A 35 16.23 32.78 2.37
C ALA A 35 15.08 32.74 1.37
N ASP A 36 15.34 33.29 0.18
CA ASP A 36 14.51 33.06 -1.01
C ASP A 36 15.03 31.80 -1.75
N VAL A 37 14.15 31.13 -2.47
CA VAL A 37 14.50 30.00 -3.32
C VAL A 37 14.09 30.31 -4.76
N ALA A 38 15.08 30.37 -5.66
CA ALA A 38 14.86 30.60 -7.08
C ALA A 38 14.77 29.26 -7.84
N VAL A 39 13.77 29.17 -8.70
CA VAL A 39 13.47 28.01 -9.55
C VAL A 39 13.54 28.45 -11.01
N TYR A 40 14.17 27.64 -11.85
CA TYR A 40 14.07 27.74 -13.29
C TYR A 40 13.45 26.47 -13.86
N GLU A 41 12.28 26.60 -14.45
CA GLU A 41 11.43 25.49 -14.87
C GLU A 41 11.12 24.52 -13.70
N ASP A 42 11.75 23.35 -13.67
CA ASP A 42 11.55 22.32 -12.66
C ASP A 42 12.78 22.10 -11.75
N VAL A 43 13.77 23.02 -11.81
CA VAL A 43 15.04 22.89 -11.09
C VAL A 43 15.28 24.10 -10.18
N ILE A 44 15.70 23.84 -8.96
CA ILE A 44 16.17 24.88 -8.03
C ILE A 44 17.53 25.37 -8.55
N ILE A 45 17.65 26.68 -8.79
CA ILE A 45 18.88 27.30 -9.28
C ILE A 45 19.63 28.07 -8.19
N GLY A 46 18.99 28.36 -7.06
CA GLY A 46 19.66 29.08 -5.98
C GLY A 46 18.83 29.18 -4.71
N VAL A 47 19.54 29.33 -3.59
CA VAL A 47 19.02 29.65 -2.27
C VAL A 47 19.78 30.88 -1.78
N GLY A 48 19.09 31.98 -1.46
CA GLY A 48 19.74 33.23 -1.07
C GLY A 48 18.80 34.42 -1.16
N SER A 49 19.21 35.49 -1.86
CA SER A 49 18.38 36.66 -2.12
C SER A 49 18.09 36.74 -3.63
N TYR A 50 16.84 36.56 -4.00
CA TYR A 50 16.38 36.54 -5.39
C TYR A 50 15.11 37.37 -5.57
N SER A 51 14.87 37.82 -6.81
CA SER A 51 13.62 38.44 -7.26
C SER A 51 13.24 37.88 -8.62
N GLY A 52 11.97 37.92 -8.97
CA GLY A 52 11.46 37.44 -10.24
C GLY A 52 10.09 38.02 -10.59
N GLU A 53 9.60 37.69 -11.79
CA GLU A 53 8.25 38.11 -12.22
C GLU A 53 7.15 37.34 -11.48
N ASN A 54 7.40 36.07 -11.20
CA ASN A 54 6.48 35.23 -10.45
C ASN A 54 7.07 34.95 -9.06
N GLU A 55 6.42 35.49 -8.03
CA GLU A 55 6.86 35.35 -6.64
C GLU A 55 5.74 34.77 -5.77
N ILE A 56 6.11 33.88 -4.87
CA ILE A 56 5.26 33.39 -3.79
C ILE A 56 5.88 33.82 -2.48
N ASP A 57 5.20 34.68 -1.74
CA ASP A 57 5.65 35.03 -0.40
C ASP A 57 5.30 33.95 0.61
N ALA A 58 6.31 33.27 1.13
CA ALA A 58 6.15 32.27 2.18
C ALA A 58 5.68 32.90 3.51
N GLY A 59 5.94 34.21 3.71
CA GLY A 59 5.56 34.93 4.93
C GLY A 59 6.22 34.35 6.19
N GLY A 60 7.42 33.76 6.07
CA GLY A 60 8.13 33.09 7.15
C GLY A 60 7.69 31.65 7.41
N ALA A 61 6.86 31.06 6.55
CA ALA A 61 6.56 29.62 6.60
C ALA A 61 7.82 28.79 6.31
N TYR A 62 7.80 27.53 6.75
CA TYR A 62 8.91 26.61 6.51
C TYR A 62 8.83 26.02 5.11
N LEU A 63 9.92 26.09 4.37
CA LEU A 63 10.04 25.45 3.06
C LEU A 63 10.88 24.18 3.23
N ALA A 64 10.25 23.04 3.06
CA ALA A 64 10.87 21.72 3.12
C ALA A 64 10.87 21.05 1.75
N PRO A 65 11.75 20.05 1.48
CA PRO A 65 11.63 19.19 0.32
C PRO A 65 10.24 18.53 0.29
N GLY A 66 9.71 18.31 -0.90
CA GLY A 66 8.49 17.53 -1.07
C GLY A 66 8.63 16.13 -0.47
N PHE A 67 7.58 15.67 0.21
CA PHE A 67 7.63 14.38 0.90
C PHE A 67 7.61 13.21 -0.07
N ILE A 68 8.26 12.13 0.33
CA ILE A 68 8.40 10.88 -0.41
C ILE A 68 7.76 9.78 0.41
N ASP A 69 6.78 9.11 -0.17
CA ASP A 69 6.32 7.82 0.33
C ASP A 69 7.23 6.72 -0.21
N ALA A 70 7.95 6.07 0.67
CA ALA A 70 9.02 5.14 0.29
C ALA A 70 8.51 3.74 -0.11
N HIS A 71 7.24 3.42 0.16
CA HIS A 71 6.59 2.17 -0.24
C HIS A 71 5.08 2.31 -0.13
N VAL A 72 4.37 2.08 -1.24
CA VAL A 72 2.91 2.18 -1.29
C VAL A 72 2.31 1.26 -2.35
N HIS A 73 1.15 0.67 -2.02
CA HIS A 73 0.25 0.02 -2.97
C HIS A 73 -0.86 1.02 -3.31
N ILE A 74 -0.75 1.69 -4.47
CA ILE A 74 -1.75 2.71 -4.87
C ILE A 74 -3.13 2.08 -4.98
N GLU A 75 -3.20 0.81 -5.37
CA GLU A 75 -4.42 0.01 -5.53
C GLU A 75 -5.22 -0.08 -4.23
N SER A 76 -4.58 -0.14 -3.08
CA SER A 76 -5.22 -0.18 -1.76
C SER A 76 -6.00 1.08 -1.42
N SER A 77 -5.75 2.18 -2.15
CA SER A 77 -6.58 3.38 -2.09
C SER A 77 -7.94 3.22 -2.77
N MET A 78 -8.16 2.14 -3.54
CA MET A 78 -9.35 1.83 -4.35
C MET A 78 -9.63 2.82 -5.50
N VAL A 79 -8.79 3.81 -5.72
CA VAL A 79 -8.94 4.80 -6.80
C VAL A 79 -7.74 4.78 -7.74
N ILE A 80 -7.94 5.24 -8.97
CA ILE A 80 -6.85 5.36 -9.93
C ILE A 80 -5.78 6.38 -9.47
N PRO A 81 -4.53 6.26 -9.93
CA PRO A 81 -3.42 7.10 -9.50
C PRO A 81 -3.65 8.62 -9.60
N SER A 82 -4.42 9.09 -10.59
CA SER A 82 -4.75 10.52 -10.71
C SER A 82 -5.71 11.00 -9.59
N SER A 83 -6.61 10.15 -9.12
CA SER A 83 -7.48 10.43 -7.97
C SER A 83 -6.71 10.31 -6.65
N PHE A 84 -5.87 9.29 -6.50
CA PHE A 84 -4.95 9.14 -5.37
C PHE A 84 -4.05 10.38 -5.21
N MET A 85 -3.43 10.84 -6.30
CA MET A 85 -2.62 12.06 -6.32
C MET A 85 -3.37 13.27 -5.74
N LYS A 86 -4.64 13.47 -6.13
CA LYS A 86 -5.47 14.59 -5.65
C LYS A 86 -5.70 14.55 -4.13
N VAL A 87 -5.64 13.36 -3.53
CA VAL A 87 -5.79 13.20 -2.08
C VAL A 87 -4.47 13.41 -1.36
N ILE A 88 -3.34 12.89 -1.87
CA ILE A 88 -2.07 12.91 -1.15
C ILE A 88 -1.26 14.20 -1.33
N MET A 89 -1.30 14.82 -2.51
CA MET A 89 -0.50 16.03 -2.77
C MET A 89 -0.84 17.21 -1.86
N PRO A 90 -2.12 17.47 -1.50
CA PRO A 90 -2.44 18.49 -0.51
C PRO A 90 -1.77 18.27 0.87
N HIS A 91 -1.32 17.06 1.16
CA HIS A 91 -0.57 16.69 2.36
C HIS A 91 0.96 16.78 2.18
N GLY A 92 1.45 17.32 1.05
CA GLY A 92 2.87 17.57 0.82
C GLY A 92 3.63 16.42 0.16
N THR A 93 3.01 15.27 -0.11
CA THR A 93 3.67 14.15 -0.79
C THR A 93 3.74 14.42 -2.28
N THR A 94 4.96 14.54 -2.82
CA THR A 94 5.23 14.85 -4.23
C THR A 94 5.87 13.69 -4.99
N THR A 95 6.32 12.67 -4.27
CA THR A 95 6.92 11.46 -4.84
C THR A 95 6.42 10.23 -4.08
N VAL A 96 6.12 9.17 -4.82
CA VAL A 96 5.81 7.85 -4.25
C VAL A 96 6.64 6.76 -4.95
N ILE A 97 7.04 5.75 -4.19
CA ILE A 97 7.67 4.53 -4.68
C ILE A 97 6.63 3.43 -4.57
N ALA A 98 6.02 3.08 -5.70
CA ALA A 98 4.90 2.16 -5.77
C ALA A 98 5.38 0.75 -6.11
N ASP A 99 4.86 -0.24 -5.39
CA ASP A 99 4.94 -1.65 -5.77
C ASP A 99 3.56 -2.11 -6.26
N PRO A 100 3.35 -2.28 -7.58
CA PRO A 100 2.06 -2.63 -8.14
C PRO A 100 1.80 -4.15 -8.14
N HIS A 101 2.15 -4.85 -7.05
CA HIS A 101 1.96 -6.31 -7.01
C HIS A 101 0.48 -6.70 -6.95
N GLU A 102 -0.36 -5.85 -6.40
CA GLU A 102 -1.79 -6.08 -6.30
C GLU A 102 -2.44 -6.27 -7.67
N ILE A 103 -2.29 -5.28 -8.56
CA ILE A 103 -2.79 -5.40 -9.93
C ILE A 103 -2.00 -6.42 -10.76
N ALA A 104 -0.73 -6.67 -10.42
CA ALA A 104 0.06 -7.69 -11.07
C ALA A 104 -0.44 -9.11 -10.74
N ASN A 105 -0.91 -9.35 -9.52
CA ASN A 105 -1.57 -10.61 -9.15
C ASN A 105 -2.85 -10.87 -9.97
N VAL A 106 -3.55 -9.82 -10.41
CA VAL A 106 -4.76 -9.96 -11.23
C VAL A 106 -4.45 -10.04 -12.72
N ALA A 107 -3.54 -9.22 -13.24
CA ALA A 107 -3.36 -9.01 -14.67
C ALA A 107 -1.89 -9.10 -15.15
N GLY A 108 -0.97 -9.56 -14.30
CA GLY A 108 0.44 -9.75 -14.64
C GLY A 108 1.10 -8.49 -15.18
N ALA A 109 1.95 -8.68 -16.18
CA ALA A 109 2.64 -7.60 -16.87
C ALA A 109 1.68 -6.56 -17.50
N ALA A 110 0.42 -6.92 -17.81
CA ALA A 110 -0.57 -5.97 -18.32
C ALA A 110 -1.03 -5.01 -17.21
N GLY A 111 -1.16 -5.49 -15.97
CA GLY A 111 -1.43 -4.66 -14.78
C GLY A 111 -0.34 -3.64 -14.54
N ILE A 112 0.93 -4.08 -14.56
CA ILE A 112 2.10 -3.19 -14.41
C ILE A 112 2.09 -2.12 -15.53
N ARG A 113 1.82 -2.51 -16.79
CA ARG A 113 1.70 -1.54 -17.90
C ARG A 113 0.55 -0.55 -17.69
N ALA A 114 -0.56 -0.99 -17.11
CA ALA A 114 -1.69 -0.09 -16.80
C ALA A 114 -1.28 0.95 -15.76
N MET A 115 -0.67 0.54 -14.63
CA MET A 115 -0.19 1.46 -13.61
C MET A 115 0.86 2.44 -14.16
N TYR A 116 1.78 1.94 -14.98
CA TYR A 116 2.78 2.80 -15.62
C TYR A 116 2.14 3.88 -16.51
N LYS A 117 1.07 3.55 -17.27
CA LYS A 117 0.31 4.51 -18.08
C LYS A 117 -0.54 5.47 -17.26
N LEU A 118 -1.22 4.98 -16.22
CA LEU A 118 -2.07 5.79 -15.34
C LEU A 118 -1.29 6.86 -14.57
N THR A 119 0.01 6.68 -14.46
CA THR A 119 0.92 7.57 -13.72
C THR A 119 1.77 8.46 -14.63
N ASP A 120 1.59 8.38 -15.95
CA ASP A 120 2.29 9.27 -16.88
C ASP A 120 1.80 10.72 -16.71
N GLU A 121 2.74 11.67 -16.80
CA GLU A 121 2.49 13.12 -16.79
C GLU A 121 1.76 13.67 -15.55
N LEU A 122 1.59 12.87 -14.48
CA LEU A 122 1.01 13.38 -13.23
C LEU A 122 1.94 14.43 -12.60
N PRO A 123 1.41 15.46 -11.95
CA PRO A 123 2.18 16.35 -11.04
C PRO A 123 2.91 15.59 -9.92
N LEU A 124 2.40 14.46 -9.50
CA LEU A 124 3.04 13.49 -8.61
C LEU A 124 4.12 12.70 -9.37
N ARG A 125 5.31 12.55 -8.77
CA ARG A 125 6.33 11.63 -9.27
C ARG A 125 6.03 10.21 -8.76
N VAL A 126 5.74 9.29 -9.69
CA VAL A 126 5.54 7.88 -9.35
C VAL A 126 6.69 7.06 -9.91
N LEU A 127 7.41 6.40 -9.02
CA LEU A 127 8.50 5.48 -9.31
C LEU A 127 8.05 4.07 -8.95
N PHE A 128 8.60 3.05 -9.59
CA PHE A 128 8.12 1.69 -9.46
C PHE A 128 9.21 0.73 -8.98
N MET A 129 8.84 -0.11 -8.03
CA MET A 129 9.50 -1.37 -7.73
C MET A 129 8.71 -2.47 -8.45
N LEU A 130 9.36 -3.36 -9.21
CA LEU A 130 8.65 -4.44 -9.90
C LEU A 130 8.34 -5.59 -8.93
N PRO A 131 7.12 -6.13 -8.93
CA PRO A 131 6.70 -7.15 -7.98
C PRO A 131 7.57 -8.40 -7.98
N SER A 132 8.05 -8.83 -6.83
CA SER A 132 8.90 -10.02 -6.68
C SER A 132 8.11 -11.32 -6.58
N CYS A 133 6.95 -11.28 -5.93
CA CYS A 133 6.13 -12.44 -5.56
C CYS A 133 4.73 -12.31 -6.16
N VAL A 134 4.50 -12.91 -7.31
CA VAL A 134 3.20 -13.01 -7.99
C VAL A 134 3.05 -14.44 -8.51
N PRO A 135 2.22 -15.28 -7.87
CA PRO A 135 1.55 -15.08 -6.56
C PRO A 135 2.52 -14.99 -5.37
N ALA A 136 2.00 -14.59 -4.21
CA ALA A 136 2.78 -14.50 -2.97
C ALA A 136 3.27 -15.88 -2.51
N THR A 137 2.43 -16.91 -2.66
CA THR A 137 2.76 -18.31 -2.33
C THR A 137 2.25 -19.30 -3.39
N PRO A 138 2.77 -20.53 -3.42
CA PRO A 138 2.25 -21.60 -4.29
C PRO A 138 0.97 -22.28 -3.75
N PHE A 139 0.37 -21.80 -2.67
CA PHE A 139 -0.79 -22.40 -1.99
C PHE A 139 -2.10 -21.67 -2.28
N GLU A 140 -2.15 -20.95 -3.38
CA GLU A 140 -3.30 -20.20 -3.85
C GLU A 140 -3.20 -19.96 -5.35
N HIS A 141 -4.35 -19.78 -6.03
CA HIS A 141 -4.35 -19.34 -7.40
C HIS A 141 -4.40 -17.81 -7.48
N SER A 142 -3.71 -17.24 -8.45
CA SER A 142 -3.79 -15.81 -8.79
C SER A 142 -4.06 -15.63 -10.28
N GLY A 143 -4.33 -14.40 -10.71
CA GLY A 143 -4.62 -14.08 -12.12
C GLY A 143 -3.39 -14.18 -13.03
N ALA A 144 -2.18 -14.19 -12.46
CA ALA A 144 -0.95 -14.31 -13.22
C ALA A 144 0.17 -14.91 -12.38
N LYS A 145 1.18 -15.43 -13.07
CA LYS A 145 2.49 -15.73 -12.52
C LYS A 145 3.50 -14.80 -13.18
N LEU A 146 4.35 -14.15 -12.39
CA LEU A 146 5.37 -13.23 -12.88
C LEU A 146 6.76 -13.83 -12.65
N VAL A 147 7.47 -14.15 -13.72
CA VAL A 147 8.84 -14.66 -13.72
C VAL A 147 9.83 -13.58 -14.16
N ALA A 148 11.13 -13.83 -14.01
CA ALA A 148 12.18 -12.84 -14.36
C ALA A 148 12.08 -12.36 -15.80
N GLU A 149 11.80 -13.28 -16.74
CA GLU A 149 11.64 -12.98 -18.17
C GLU A 149 10.51 -11.99 -18.45
N ASP A 150 9.41 -12.06 -17.69
CA ASP A 150 8.30 -11.10 -17.81
C ASP A 150 8.68 -9.69 -17.37
N MET A 151 9.66 -9.57 -16.48
CA MET A 151 10.14 -8.29 -15.95
C MET A 151 11.13 -7.60 -16.88
N GLU A 152 11.86 -8.32 -17.74
CA GLU A 152 12.88 -7.77 -18.61
C GLU A 152 12.37 -6.61 -19.48
N GLN A 153 11.11 -6.69 -19.94
CA GLN A 153 10.48 -5.64 -20.75
C GLN A 153 10.37 -4.29 -20.04
N PHE A 154 10.47 -4.26 -18.72
CA PHE A 154 10.38 -3.04 -17.91
C PHE A 154 11.74 -2.48 -17.49
N MET A 155 12.82 -3.24 -17.63
CA MET A 155 14.14 -2.86 -17.11
C MET A 155 14.72 -1.59 -17.74
N HIS A 156 14.29 -1.23 -18.95
CA HIS A 156 14.71 0.00 -19.63
C HIS A 156 13.83 1.21 -19.31
N LYS A 157 12.75 1.04 -18.57
CA LYS A 157 11.84 2.13 -18.20
C LYS A 157 12.47 3.02 -17.13
N SER A 158 12.48 4.34 -17.38
CA SER A 158 13.16 5.31 -16.52
C SER A 158 12.58 5.46 -15.12
N ARG A 159 11.31 5.06 -14.92
CA ARG A 159 10.62 5.13 -13.62
C ARG A 159 10.67 3.81 -12.84
N VAL A 160 11.30 2.76 -13.37
CA VAL A 160 11.53 1.49 -12.65
C VAL A 160 12.84 1.57 -11.88
N LEU A 161 12.75 1.55 -10.55
CA LEU A 161 13.89 1.63 -9.65
C LEU A 161 14.52 0.27 -9.39
N GLY A 162 13.71 -0.74 -9.04
CA GLY A 162 14.23 -2.00 -8.53
C GLY A 162 13.19 -3.11 -8.47
N LEU A 163 13.50 -4.13 -7.67
CA LEU A 163 12.62 -5.24 -7.33
C LEU A 163 11.80 -4.88 -6.10
N GLY A 164 10.50 -5.06 -6.17
CA GLY A 164 9.56 -4.87 -5.09
C GLY A 164 9.75 -5.87 -3.95
N GLU A 165 8.98 -5.70 -2.92
CA GLU A 165 9.12 -6.44 -1.67
C GLU A 165 9.24 -7.96 -1.85
N VAL A 166 10.35 -8.51 -1.36
CA VAL A 166 10.64 -9.94 -1.44
C VAL A 166 9.97 -10.64 -0.24
N MET A 167 8.67 -10.96 -0.39
CA MET A 167 7.85 -11.58 0.67
C MET A 167 8.24 -13.03 0.97
N ASP A 168 8.69 -13.78 -0.02
CA ASP A 168 9.07 -15.19 0.14
C ASP A 168 10.52 -15.35 0.60
N ALA A 169 10.79 -15.05 1.86
CA ALA A 169 12.09 -15.25 2.48
C ALA A 169 12.55 -16.73 2.46
N ASN A 170 11.61 -17.68 2.45
CA ASN A 170 11.93 -19.11 2.38
C ASN A 170 12.53 -19.48 1.02
N SER A 171 11.95 -18.99 -0.07
CA SER A 171 12.52 -19.18 -1.42
C SER A 171 13.90 -18.54 -1.56
N VAL A 172 14.15 -17.40 -0.91
CA VAL A 172 15.49 -16.79 -0.84
C VAL A 172 16.48 -17.70 -0.11
N ILE A 173 16.14 -18.14 1.10
CA ILE A 173 17.02 -18.95 1.98
C ILE A 173 17.30 -20.32 1.35
N ASN A 174 16.29 -20.92 0.70
CA ASN A 174 16.41 -22.21 0.03
C ASN A 174 16.98 -22.08 -1.40
N CYS A 175 17.33 -20.88 -1.84
CA CYS A 175 17.92 -20.64 -3.15
C CYS A 175 17.06 -21.16 -4.30
N SER A 176 15.74 -20.94 -4.27
CA SER A 176 14.86 -21.36 -5.34
C SER A 176 15.29 -20.69 -6.66
N GLN A 177 15.32 -21.43 -7.75
CA GLN A 177 15.85 -20.93 -9.02
C GLN A 177 15.08 -19.69 -9.52
N GLU A 178 13.75 -19.73 -9.43
CA GLU A 178 12.90 -18.61 -9.84
C GLU A 178 13.20 -17.32 -9.05
N MET A 179 13.38 -17.42 -7.74
CA MET A 179 13.77 -16.28 -6.91
C MET A 179 15.17 -15.78 -7.24
N LEU A 180 16.13 -16.71 -7.41
CA LEU A 180 17.50 -16.34 -7.79
C LEU A 180 17.57 -15.63 -9.14
N ASP A 181 16.75 -16.00 -10.10
CA ASP A 181 16.72 -15.36 -11.42
C ASP A 181 16.18 -13.92 -11.31
N LYS A 182 15.15 -13.69 -10.49
CA LYS A 182 14.67 -12.34 -10.18
C LYS A 182 15.74 -11.50 -9.47
N LEU A 183 16.37 -12.03 -8.42
CA LEU A 183 17.44 -11.33 -7.69
C LEU A 183 18.62 -10.97 -8.60
N ARG A 184 19.03 -11.86 -9.52
CA ARG A 184 20.09 -11.58 -10.50
C ARG A 184 19.71 -10.49 -11.49
N LEU A 185 18.46 -10.46 -11.93
CA LEU A 185 17.98 -9.42 -12.86
C LEU A 185 18.11 -8.02 -12.22
N PHE A 186 18.00 -7.93 -10.90
CA PHE A 186 18.08 -6.68 -10.14
C PHE A 186 19.37 -6.50 -9.31
N ASP A 187 20.44 -7.25 -9.59
CA ASP A 187 21.70 -7.25 -8.80
C ASP A 187 22.35 -5.85 -8.62
N LYS A 188 22.03 -4.90 -9.51
CA LYS A 188 22.56 -3.52 -9.52
C LYS A 188 21.51 -2.47 -9.17
N ARG A 189 20.36 -2.89 -8.72
CA ARG A 189 19.22 -2.02 -8.38
C ARG A 189 18.76 -2.29 -6.95
N PRO A 190 18.01 -1.37 -6.33
CA PRO A 190 17.37 -1.63 -5.06
C PRO A 190 16.49 -2.90 -5.11
N ILE A 191 16.54 -3.69 -4.04
CA ILE A 191 15.68 -4.87 -3.82
C ILE A 191 14.99 -4.66 -2.48
N ASP A 192 13.71 -4.32 -2.49
CA ASP A 192 12.95 -4.12 -1.25
C ASP A 192 12.70 -5.45 -0.53
N GLY A 193 12.66 -5.37 0.77
CA GLY A 193 12.38 -6.50 1.64
C GLY A 193 11.02 -6.38 2.33
N HIS A 194 10.50 -7.55 2.65
CA HIS A 194 9.33 -7.80 3.48
C HIS A 194 9.65 -9.00 4.37
N ALA A 195 10.10 -8.73 5.59
CA ALA A 195 10.71 -9.78 6.42
C ALA A 195 10.25 -9.70 7.88
N PRO A 196 8.91 -9.81 8.15
CA PRO A 196 8.39 -9.77 9.51
C PRO A 196 9.03 -10.86 10.37
N MET A 197 9.52 -10.49 11.56
CA MET A 197 10.11 -11.41 12.54
C MET A 197 11.32 -12.23 12.05
N LEU A 198 11.85 -11.93 10.86
CA LEU A 198 13.03 -12.62 10.34
C LEU A 198 14.29 -12.18 11.10
N GLU A 199 15.02 -13.13 11.68
CA GLU A 199 16.18 -12.87 12.52
C GLU A 199 17.33 -13.86 12.31
N GLY A 200 18.46 -13.62 12.95
CA GLY A 200 19.59 -14.54 12.98
C GLY A 200 20.18 -14.87 11.61
N MET A 201 20.41 -16.15 11.35
CA MET A 201 20.99 -16.63 10.08
C MET A 201 20.05 -16.40 8.89
N GLY A 202 18.74 -16.48 9.10
CA GLY A 202 17.75 -16.19 8.07
C GLY A 202 17.83 -14.74 7.60
N LEU A 203 17.90 -13.79 8.51
CA LEU A 203 18.07 -12.36 8.19
C LEU A 203 19.41 -12.11 7.46
N ASN A 204 20.49 -12.77 7.89
CA ASN A 204 21.78 -12.66 7.23
C ASN A 204 21.72 -13.16 5.78
N ALA A 205 21.10 -14.32 5.54
CA ALA A 205 20.93 -14.89 4.21
C ALA A 205 20.09 -13.96 3.32
N TYR A 206 18.99 -13.46 3.84
CA TYR A 206 18.11 -12.52 3.16
C TYR A 206 18.82 -11.20 2.79
N ARG A 207 19.63 -10.67 3.72
CA ARG A 207 20.46 -9.47 3.46
C ARG A 207 21.56 -9.73 2.42
N VAL A 208 22.21 -10.90 2.46
CA VAL A 208 23.22 -11.33 1.47
C VAL A 208 22.60 -11.48 0.07
N ALA A 209 21.34 -11.90 -0.02
CA ALA A 209 20.61 -11.99 -1.28
C ALA A 209 20.32 -10.61 -1.92
N GLY A 210 20.55 -9.50 -1.19
CA GLY A 210 20.46 -8.15 -1.71
C GLY A 210 19.31 -7.32 -1.15
N ALA A 211 18.38 -7.89 -0.36
CA ALA A 211 17.31 -7.15 0.27
C ALA A 211 17.89 -6.00 1.12
N PHE A 212 17.61 -4.75 0.74
CA PHE A 212 18.27 -3.58 1.34
C PHE A 212 17.39 -2.83 2.33
N SER A 213 16.09 -3.13 2.37
CA SER A 213 15.08 -2.47 3.19
C SER A 213 14.17 -3.47 3.89
N ASP A 214 13.37 -2.99 4.83
CA ASP A 214 12.22 -3.68 5.42
C ASP A 214 11.21 -2.68 5.97
N HIS A 215 9.91 -2.94 5.75
CA HIS A 215 8.80 -2.11 6.22
C HIS A 215 7.91 -2.83 7.25
N GLU A 216 8.20 -4.10 7.57
CA GLU A 216 7.39 -4.95 8.44
C GLU A 216 7.81 -4.93 9.92
N CYS A 217 8.80 -4.10 10.28
CA CYS A 217 9.20 -3.98 11.67
C CYS A 217 8.06 -3.52 12.58
N SER A 218 7.64 -4.35 13.51
CA SER A 218 6.58 -4.07 14.48
C SER A 218 7.11 -3.69 15.87
N THR A 219 8.39 -3.94 16.14
CA THR A 219 9.03 -3.66 17.43
C THR A 219 10.33 -2.87 17.26
N TYR A 220 10.72 -2.16 18.31
CA TYR A 220 12.01 -1.46 18.35
C TYR A 220 13.20 -2.43 18.20
N GLU A 221 13.09 -3.62 18.75
CA GLU A 221 14.12 -4.66 18.68
C GLU A 221 14.36 -5.09 17.24
N GLU A 222 13.32 -5.32 16.46
CA GLU A 222 13.42 -5.61 15.02
C GLU A 222 14.07 -4.47 14.26
N VAL A 223 13.62 -3.21 14.50
CA VAL A 223 14.23 -2.01 13.88
C VAL A 223 15.73 -1.99 14.16
N LYS A 224 16.13 -2.13 15.42
CA LYS A 224 17.54 -2.09 15.82
C LYS A 224 18.37 -3.22 15.22
N GLN A 225 17.81 -4.43 15.20
CA GLN A 225 18.48 -5.62 14.66
C GLN A 225 18.72 -5.48 13.15
N LYS A 226 17.68 -5.10 12.39
CA LYS A 226 17.77 -4.96 10.94
C LYS A 226 18.67 -3.80 10.54
N LEU A 227 18.61 -2.66 11.24
CA LEU A 227 19.59 -1.56 11.05
C LEU A 227 21.03 -2.03 11.27
N ALA A 228 21.29 -2.89 12.27
CA ALA A 228 22.63 -3.40 12.55
C ALA A 228 23.18 -4.28 11.42
N THR A 229 22.33 -4.86 10.58
CA THR A 229 22.73 -5.58 9.35
C THR A 229 22.97 -4.65 8.15
N GLY A 230 22.78 -3.34 8.33
CA GLY A 230 22.90 -2.35 7.26
C GLY A 230 21.66 -2.21 6.38
N MET A 231 20.50 -2.71 6.81
CA MET A 231 19.24 -2.47 6.13
C MET A 231 18.73 -1.06 6.39
N ASN A 232 17.93 -0.56 5.47
CA ASN A 232 17.10 0.63 5.66
C ASN A 232 15.76 0.20 6.24
N ILE A 233 15.19 1.01 7.13
CA ILE A 233 13.89 0.73 7.74
C ILE A 233 12.87 1.74 7.26
N LEU A 234 11.80 1.23 6.68
CA LEU A 234 10.63 2.00 6.31
C LEU A 234 9.62 1.92 7.47
N LEU A 235 9.42 3.04 8.15
CA LEU A 235 8.48 3.12 9.27
C LEU A 235 7.07 3.29 8.71
N ARG A 236 6.32 2.20 8.71
CA ARG A 236 5.00 2.08 8.09
C ARG A 236 3.89 2.61 8.99
N ILE A 237 3.07 3.54 8.46
CA ILE A 237 1.85 4.04 9.09
C ILE A 237 0.72 3.98 8.06
N GLY A 238 0.13 2.80 7.94
CA GLY A 238 -0.99 2.48 7.06
C GLY A 238 -2.34 2.46 7.77
N SER A 239 -3.37 1.97 7.07
CA SER A 239 -4.72 1.80 7.63
C SER A 239 -4.84 0.52 8.46
N ALA A 240 -4.15 -0.54 8.06
CA ALA A 240 -4.25 -1.87 8.67
C ALA A 240 -3.35 -2.05 9.90
N ALA A 241 -2.23 -1.34 10.00
CA ALA A 241 -1.26 -1.49 11.08
C ALA A 241 -0.79 -0.11 11.59
N ASN A 242 -1.07 0.18 12.85
CA ASN A 242 -0.76 1.47 13.48
C ASN A 242 -0.15 1.28 14.88
N ASN A 243 1.02 0.64 14.95
CA ASN A 243 1.74 0.39 16.21
C ASN A 243 3.06 1.19 16.32
N MET A 244 3.31 2.14 15.39
CA MET A 244 4.57 2.86 15.29
C MET A 244 4.84 3.86 16.41
N ASP A 245 3.82 4.39 17.11
CA ASP A 245 4.03 5.41 18.15
C ASP A 245 5.01 4.91 19.24
N GLY A 246 4.82 3.70 19.74
CA GLY A 246 5.72 3.09 20.72
C GLY A 246 7.15 2.89 20.22
N VAL A 247 7.29 2.49 18.96
CA VAL A 247 8.59 2.31 18.31
C VAL A 247 9.30 3.65 18.15
N LEU A 248 8.61 4.68 17.64
CA LEU A 248 9.15 6.03 17.46
C LEU A 248 9.60 6.67 18.78
N ARG A 249 8.79 6.56 19.85
CA ARG A 249 9.16 7.04 21.20
C ARG A 249 10.44 6.37 21.69
N ARG A 250 10.61 5.09 21.42
CA ARG A 250 11.80 4.37 21.84
C ARG A 250 13.02 4.72 20.99
N ILE A 251 12.85 4.91 19.67
CA ILE A 251 13.90 5.45 18.79
C ILE A 251 14.41 6.80 19.30
N ALA A 252 13.49 7.72 19.62
CA ALA A 252 13.84 9.04 20.15
C ALA A 252 14.54 8.96 21.51
N LYS A 253 14.00 8.16 22.45
CA LYS A 253 14.57 7.97 23.80
C LYS A 253 15.98 7.39 23.78
N GLU A 254 16.19 6.36 22.97
CA GLU A 254 17.46 5.65 22.85
C GLU A 254 18.44 6.37 21.89
N LYS A 255 17.99 7.45 21.23
CA LYS A 255 18.77 8.22 20.25
C LYS A 255 19.32 7.35 19.12
N LEU A 256 18.51 6.42 18.62
CA LEU A 256 18.90 5.55 17.51
C LEU A 256 19.06 6.40 16.24
N PRO A 257 20.18 6.28 15.48
CA PRO A 257 20.43 7.09 14.29
C PRO A 257 19.35 6.90 13.22
N THR A 258 18.72 7.98 12.77
CA THR A 258 17.60 7.97 11.83
C THR A 258 18.01 7.98 10.35
N ARG A 259 19.30 8.11 10.06
CA ARG A 259 19.83 8.27 8.69
C ARG A 259 19.45 7.17 7.69
N ASN A 260 19.14 5.96 8.16
CA ASN A 260 18.69 4.82 7.37
C ASN A 260 17.22 4.48 7.68
N MET A 261 16.46 5.45 8.18
CA MET A 261 15.03 5.33 8.39
C MET A 261 14.30 6.27 7.44
N MET A 262 13.15 5.85 6.96
CA MET A 262 12.25 6.65 6.12
C MET A 262 10.81 6.26 6.41
N PHE A 263 9.87 7.04 5.93
CA PHE A 263 8.43 6.77 6.12
C PHE A 263 7.83 6.13 4.90
N CYS A 264 6.83 5.28 5.13
CA CYS A 264 5.96 4.75 4.10
C CYS A 264 4.52 4.61 4.63
N THR A 265 3.58 4.41 3.70
CA THR A 265 2.19 4.16 4.05
C THR A 265 1.78 2.72 3.81
N ASP A 266 2.40 2.03 2.85
CA ASP A 266 2.03 0.68 2.46
C ASP A 266 0.57 0.64 2.00
N ASP A 267 -0.32 -0.08 2.69
CA ASP A 267 -1.76 -0.06 2.48
C ASP A 267 -2.42 1.08 3.25
N LYS A 268 -2.84 2.13 2.56
CA LYS A 268 -3.58 3.24 3.19
C LYS A 268 -4.80 3.65 2.38
N HIS A 269 -5.96 3.57 3.03
CA HIS A 269 -7.24 3.96 2.43
C HIS A 269 -7.37 5.48 2.29
N ILE A 270 -8.08 5.92 1.24
CA ILE A 270 -8.27 7.37 0.98
C ILE A 270 -9.00 8.09 2.10
N GLU A 271 -9.89 7.41 2.83
CA GLU A 271 -10.58 7.97 3.99
C GLU A 271 -9.60 8.36 5.09
N ASP A 272 -8.67 7.45 5.43
CA ASP A 272 -7.65 7.70 6.46
C ASP A 272 -6.69 8.81 6.03
N ILE A 273 -6.27 8.81 4.75
CA ILE A 273 -5.43 9.88 4.21
C ILE A 273 -6.12 11.23 4.37
N ARG A 274 -7.39 11.31 4.02
CA ARG A 274 -8.17 12.56 4.11
C ARG A 274 -8.36 13.03 5.55
N ARG A 275 -8.55 12.11 6.49
CA ARG A 275 -8.76 12.39 7.92
C ARG A 275 -7.46 12.77 8.64
N GLU A 276 -6.39 12.03 8.38
CA GLU A 276 -5.15 12.06 9.17
C GLU A 276 -4.00 12.79 8.47
N GLY A 277 -4.00 12.74 7.15
CA GLY A 277 -2.87 13.10 6.30
C GLY A 277 -2.13 11.89 5.73
N HIS A 278 -1.03 12.16 5.05
CA HIS A 278 -0.18 11.18 4.41
C HIS A 278 1.21 11.17 5.08
N ILE A 279 2.30 11.33 4.36
CA ILE A 279 3.66 11.36 4.94
C ILE A 279 3.86 12.51 5.94
N ASN A 280 3.12 13.63 5.80
CA ASN A 280 3.10 14.68 6.83
C ASN A 280 2.55 14.19 8.19
N ALA A 281 1.62 13.26 8.19
CA ALA A 281 1.12 12.63 9.42
C ALA A 281 2.19 11.76 10.08
N ASN A 282 2.98 11.03 9.28
CA ASN A 282 4.10 10.23 9.77
C ASN A 282 5.17 11.13 10.42
N ALA A 283 5.53 12.24 9.76
CA ALA A 283 6.47 13.22 10.30
C ALA A 283 5.94 13.87 11.60
N ARG A 284 4.66 14.24 11.64
CA ARG A 284 3.99 14.75 12.85
C ARG A 284 4.05 13.77 14.01
N MET A 285 3.77 12.48 13.76
CA MET A 285 3.85 11.42 14.77
C MET A 285 5.29 11.26 15.28
N ALA A 286 6.29 11.30 14.41
CA ALA A 286 7.69 11.21 14.79
C ALA A 286 8.13 12.37 15.69
N VAL A 287 7.74 13.60 15.36
CA VAL A 287 8.04 14.78 16.19
C VAL A 287 7.31 14.71 17.53
N ALA A 288 6.05 14.28 17.54
CA ALA A 288 5.31 14.06 18.79
C ALA A 288 5.93 12.97 19.67
N ALA A 289 6.61 12.00 19.08
CA ALA A 289 7.37 10.97 19.78
C ALA A 289 8.75 11.44 20.30
N GLY A 290 9.20 12.65 19.90
CA GLY A 290 10.45 13.27 20.36
C GLY A 290 11.60 13.21 19.36
N ILE A 291 11.37 12.86 18.10
CA ILE A 291 12.35 12.96 17.02
C ILE A 291 12.49 14.43 16.62
N ASP A 292 13.74 14.85 16.33
CA ASP A 292 13.99 16.22 15.85
C ASP A 292 13.22 16.52 14.54
N PRO A 293 12.60 17.69 14.40
CA PRO A 293 11.82 18.04 13.21
C PRO A 293 12.59 17.96 11.89
N ILE A 294 13.88 18.32 11.88
CA ILE A 294 14.71 18.22 10.67
C ILE A 294 14.99 16.76 10.34
N ASP A 295 15.24 15.92 11.35
CA ASP A 295 15.37 14.47 11.15
C ASP A 295 14.07 13.86 10.62
N ALA A 296 12.91 14.27 11.14
CA ALA A 296 11.61 13.84 10.61
C ALA A 296 11.42 14.25 9.13
N ILE A 297 11.83 15.45 8.74
CA ILE A 297 11.84 15.89 7.33
C ILE A 297 12.80 15.05 6.50
N LYS A 298 14.01 14.74 7.00
CA LYS A 298 14.94 13.84 6.30
C LYS A 298 14.34 12.45 6.10
N MET A 299 13.68 11.91 7.10
CA MET A 299 12.96 10.62 7.01
C MET A 299 11.80 10.68 6.02
N ALA A 300 11.13 11.82 5.92
CA ALA A 300 10.04 12.05 4.99
C ALA A 300 10.49 12.37 3.55
N SER A 301 11.80 12.54 3.28
CA SER A 301 12.26 13.03 1.98
C SER A 301 13.66 12.53 1.60
N TYR A 302 14.72 13.15 2.13
CA TYR A 302 16.09 12.95 1.72
C TYR A 302 16.59 11.51 1.93
N ASN A 303 16.22 10.87 3.03
CA ASN A 303 16.65 9.50 3.33
C ASN A 303 16.13 8.51 2.28
N ALA A 304 14.84 8.62 1.90
CA ALA A 304 14.25 7.80 0.85
C ALA A 304 14.93 8.05 -0.50
N ALA A 305 15.08 9.32 -0.91
CA ALA A 305 15.75 9.66 -2.16
C ALA A 305 17.17 9.09 -2.23
N ARG A 306 17.93 9.16 -1.13
CA ARG A 306 19.30 8.63 -1.03
C ARG A 306 19.31 7.10 -1.07
N ALA A 307 18.44 6.44 -0.32
CA ALA A 307 18.39 4.97 -0.23
C ALA A 307 18.07 4.33 -1.58
N TYR A 308 17.10 4.88 -2.31
CA TYR A 308 16.70 4.39 -3.64
C TYR A 308 17.52 4.99 -4.79
N GLY A 309 18.50 5.85 -4.52
CA GLY A 309 19.35 6.45 -5.55
C GLY A 309 18.61 7.45 -6.46
N ILE A 310 17.54 8.08 -5.98
CA ILE A 310 16.75 9.07 -6.72
C ILE A 310 17.51 10.39 -6.74
N ARG A 311 18.19 10.66 -7.85
CA ARG A 311 19.10 11.83 -7.95
C ARG A 311 18.33 13.13 -8.07
N GLY A 312 18.77 14.15 -7.34
CA GLY A 312 18.26 15.51 -7.41
C GLY A 312 16.85 15.68 -6.84
N VAL A 313 16.42 14.83 -5.92
CA VAL A 313 15.13 14.87 -5.22
C VAL A 313 15.36 14.79 -3.71
N GLY A 314 14.45 15.32 -2.91
CA GLY A 314 14.48 15.20 -1.45
C GLY A 314 15.32 16.24 -0.71
N ALA A 315 15.78 17.31 -1.39
CA ALA A 315 16.50 18.42 -0.76
C ALA A 315 16.21 19.75 -1.47
N ILE A 316 16.41 20.86 -0.77
CA ILE A 316 16.36 22.22 -1.34
C ILE A 316 17.78 22.72 -1.51
N ALA A 317 18.30 22.58 -2.74
CA ALA A 317 19.64 23.02 -3.10
C ALA A 317 19.75 23.24 -4.62
N PRO A 318 20.69 24.06 -5.11
CA PRO A 318 20.92 24.23 -6.53
C PRO A 318 21.17 22.88 -7.24
N GLY A 319 20.48 22.67 -8.37
CA GLY A 319 20.53 21.43 -9.14
C GLY A 319 19.52 20.34 -8.71
N TYR A 320 18.82 20.53 -7.60
CA TYR A 320 17.71 19.69 -7.20
C TYR A 320 16.41 20.05 -7.91
N LYS A 321 15.51 19.10 -8.03
CA LYS A 321 14.16 19.32 -8.52
C LYS A 321 13.37 20.20 -7.56
N ALA A 322 12.50 21.02 -8.11
CA ALA A 322 11.70 21.96 -7.35
C ALA A 322 10.45 21.33 -6.70
N ASP A 323 10.54 20.05 -6.33
CA ASP A 323 9.52 19.38 -5.53
C ASP A 323 9.63 19.86 -4.08
N MET A 324 8.73 20.75 -3.64
CA MET A 324 8.83 21.42 -2.35
C MET A 324 7.48 21.55 -1.67
N VAL A 325 7.48 21.66 -0.34
CA VAL A 325 6.29 21.90 0.47
C VAL A 325 6.50 23.09 1.41
N LEU A 326 5.54 24.01 1.42
CA LEU A 326 5.44 25.09 2.40
C LEU A 326 4.60 24.60 3.58
N LEU A 327 5.17 24.63 4.78
CA LEU A 327 4.55 24.21 6.04
C LEU A 327 4.33 25.43 6.93
N GLU A 328 3.16 25.49 7.59
CA GLU A 328 2.88 26.53 8.60
C GLU A 328 3.81 26.38 9.81
N ASP A 329 4.11 25.15 10.19
CA ASP A 329 4.92 24.80 11.35
C ASP A 329 5.63 23.43 11.16
N LEU A 330 6.59 23.13 12.05
CA LEU A 330 7.32 21.85 12.10
C LEU A 330 6.87 20.93 13.25
N LYS A 331 5.72 21.20 13.85
CA LYS A 331 5.11 20.38 14.89
C LYS A 331 3.95 19.56 14.33
N ASP A 332 2.99 20.25 13.71
CA ASP A 332 1.78 19.63 13.17
C ASP A 332 1.92 19.32 11.67
N PHE A 333 2.97 19.83 11.03
CA PHE A 333 3.25 19.64 9.59
C PHE A 333 2.07 20.02 8.72
N LYS A 334 1.41 21.13 9.08
CA LYS A 334 0.29 21.65 8.32
C LYS A 334 0.77 22.27 7.02
N VAL A 335 0.29 21.72 5.91
CA VAL A 335 0.70 22.12 4.57
C VAL A 335 -0.05 23.38 4.15
N LYS A 336 0.69 24.41 3.74
CA LYS A 336 0.17 25.67 3.20
C LYS A 336 0.12 25.65 1.68
N GLN A 337 1.16 25.14 1.03
CA GLN A 337 1.28 25.06 -0.41
C GLN A 337 2.24 23.93 -0.82
N VAL A 338 1.97 23.32 -1.95
CA VAL A 338 2.87 22.34 -2.58
C VAL A 338 3.37 22.90 -3.91
N ILE A 339 4.66 22.78 -4.16
CA ILE A 339 5.28 23.01 -5.46
C ILE A 339 5.51 21.64 -6.09
N SER A 340 4.85 21.39 -7.21
CA SER A 340 4.89 20.09 -7.87
C SER A 340 6.21 19.87 -8.62
N ARG A 341 6.44 18.65 -9.08
CA ARG A 341 7.61 18.26 -9.88
C ARG A 341 7.81 19.10 -11.16
N PHE A 342 6.85 19.91 -11.53
CA PHE A 342 6.93 20.83 -12.67
C PHE A 342 7.43 22.23 -12.27
N GLY A 343 7.87 22.43 -11.02
CA GLY A 343 8.37 23.72 -10.54
C GLY A 343 7.30 24.81 -10.42
N ARG A 344 6.05 24.43 -10.22
CA ARG A 344 4.90 25.33 -10.09
C ARG A 344 3.95 24.89 -8.99
N PRO A 345 3.19 25.83 -8.39
CA PRO A 345 2.18 25.50 -7.40
C PRO A 345 1.21 24.44 -7.89
N TYR A 346 0.92 23.47 -7.02
CA TYR A 346 -0.15 22.51 -7.23
C TYR A 346 -1.48 23.13 -6.78
N THR A 347 -2.48 23.09 -7.66
CA THR A 347 -3.80 23.71 -7.43
C THR A 347 -4.90 22.68 -7.15
N GLY A 348 -4.69 21.43 -7.54
CA GLY A 348 -5.71 20.37 -7.51
C GLY A 348 -6.67 20.39 -8.70
N GLU A 349 -6.59 21.39 -9.57
CA GLU A 349 -7.47 21.59 -10.73
C GLU A 349 -6.87 21.02 -12.03
N GLU A 350 -5.70 20.41 -11.97
CA GLU A 350 -5.02 19.87 -13.13
C GLU A 350 -5.87 18.80 -13.81
N GLN A 351 -6.10 18.98 -15.11
CA GLN A 351 -6.73 17.97 -15.94
C GLN A 351 -5.73 16.85 -16.23
N MET A 352 -6.12 15.62 -15.87
CA MET A 352 -5.28 14.45 -16.07
C MET A 352 -5.69 13.71 -17.34
N PRO A 353 -4.72 13.20 -18.12
CA PRO A 353 -5.03 12.36 -19.26
C PRO A 353 -5.74 11.09 -18.80
N SER A 354 -6.70 10.62 -19.62
CA SER A 354 -7.37 9.34 -19.44
C SER A 354 -6.75 8.34 -20.43
N PRO A 355 -5.73 7.58 -20.04
CA PRO A 355 -5.04 6.70 -20.95
C PRO A 355 -5.90 5.49 -21.31
N ILE A 356 -5.70 4.95 -22.52
CA ILE A 356 -6.26 3.66 -22.93
C ILE A 356 -5.50 2.55 -22.19
N LEU A 357 -6.22 1.85 -21.32
CA LEU A 357 -5.64 0.75 -20.53
C LEU A 357 -5.68 -0.57 -21.32
N PRO A 358 -4.78 -1.52 -20.98
CA PRO A 358 -4.86 -2.88 -21.50
C PRO A 358 -6.21 -3.53 -21.16
N PRO A 359 -6.87 -4.23 -22.11
CA PRO A 359 -8.18 -4.84 -21.85
C PRO A 359 -8.15 -5.90 -20.73
N GLN A 360 -6.99 -6.47 -20.43
CA GLN A 360 -6.81 -7.48 -19.38
C GLN A 360 -7.13 -6.95 -17.96
N VAL A 361 -7.08 -5.63 -17.73
CA VAL A 361 -7.44 -5.05 -16.43
C VAL A 361 -8.94 -4.85 -16.25
N PHE A 362 -9.73 -5.13 -17.31
CA PHE A 362 -11.18 -5.11 -17.24
C PHE A 362 -11.72 -6.54 -17.30
N ASN A 363 -12.95 -6.74 -16.82
CA ASN A 363 -13.58 -8.07 -16.77
C ASN A 363 -12.69 -9.13 -16.05
N SER A 364 -12.10 -8.73 -14.96
CA SER A 364 -11.21 -9.56 -14.14
C SER A 364 -11.95 -10.48 -13.16
N VAL A 365 -13.29 -10.39 -13.10
CA VAL A 365 -14.15 -11.27 -12.30
C VAL A 365 -14.78 -12.32 -13.20
N ARG A 366 -14.13 -13.47 -13.27
CA ARG A 366 -14.54 -14.63 -14.07
C ARG A 366 -14.83 -15.77 -13.13
N LEU A 367 -16.10 -15.98 -12.82
CA LEU A 367 -16.54 -16.98 -11.87
C LEU A 367 -17.29 -18.11 -12.63
N PRO A 368 -17.17 -19.35 -12.19
CA PRO A 368 -18.09 -20.42 -12.59
C PRO A 368 -19.51 -20.11 -12.08
N GLU A 369 -20.49 -20.92 -12.46
CA GLU A 369 -21.77 -20.94 -11.78
C GLU A 369 -21.57 -21.50 -10.37
N ILE A 370 -22.01 -20.76 -9.35
CA ILE A 370 -21.87 -21.12 -7.94
C ILE A 370 -23.26 -21.31 -7.35
N SER A 371 -23.46 -22.41 -6.66
CA SER A 371 -24.71 -22.77 -6.01
C SER A 371 -24.54 -22.88 -4.49
N LYS A 372 -25.65 -22.98 -3.77
CA LYS A 372 -25.61 -23.23 -2.32
C LYS A 372 -24.92 -24.54 -1.94
N TYR A 373 -24.87 -25.50 -2.86
CA TYR A 373 -24.17 -26.78 -2.61
C TYR A 373 -22.66 -26.61 -2.56
N ASP A 374 -22.12 -25.64 -3.30
CA ASP A 374 -20.70 -25.33 -3.32
C ASP A 374 -20.28 -24.59 -2.04
N LEU A 375 -21.21 -23.91 -1.35
CA LEU A 375 -21.01 -23.28 -0.04
C LEU A 375 -21.23 -24.23 1.15
N ALA A 376 -21.55 -25.49 0.92
CA ALA A 376 -21.74 -26.47 1.97
C ALA A 376 -20.42 -26.94 2.54
N LEU A 377 -20.18 -26.74 3.84
CA LEU A 377 -18.96 -27.15 4.54
C LEU A 377 -19.23 -28.36 5.45
N ARG A 378 -18.85 -29.57 5.02
CA ARG A 378 -18.86 -30.75 5.88
C ARG A 378 -17.72 -30.68 6.88
N CYS A 379 -18.02 -30.90 8.16
CA CYS A 379 -17.03 -30.83 9.22
C CYS A 379 -17.39 -31.77 10.40
N HIS A 380 -16.41 -32.04 11.28
CA HIS A 380 -16.66 -32.68 12.57
C HIS A 380 -17.38 -31.74 13.55
N VAL A 381 -17.90 -32.27 14.68
CA VAL A 381 -18.52 -31.44 15.74
C VAL A 381 -17.50 -30.42 16.26
N SER A 382 -16.29 -30.88 16.55
CA SER A 382 -15.17 -29.98 16.89
C SER A 382 -14.42 -29.67 15.62
N ALA A 383 -14.60 -28.45 15.10
CA ALA A 383 -14.07 -28.01 13.83
C ALA A 383 -12.98 -26.93 14.00
N PRO A 384 -11.99 -26.85 13.09
CA PRO A 384 -11.04 -25.74 13.06
C PRO A 384 -11.74 -24.46 12.60
N VAL A 385 -11.44 -23.34 13.29
CA VAL A 385 -12.06 -22.02 13.07
C VAL A 385 -10.97 -20.98 12.96
N ILE A 386 -11.10 -20.08 11.99
CA ILE A 386 -10.30 -18.87 11.88
C ILE A 386 -10.89 -17.85 12.85
N LYS A 387 -10.16 -17.51 13.91
CA LYS A 387 -10.59 -16.48 14.84
C LYS A 387 -9.88 -15.16 14.56
N MET A 388 -10.65 -14.13 14.27
CA MET A 388 -10.16 -12.75 14.08
C MET A 388 -9.72 -12.17 15.43
N ILE A 389 -8.61 -11.43 15.41
CA ILE A 389 -8.11 -10.66 16.56
C ILE A 389 -8.35 -9.18 16.27
N PRO A 390 -9.10 -8.44 17.11
CA PRO A 390 -9.36 -7.03 16.91
C PRO A 390 -8.07 -6.22 16.73
N HIS A 391 -8.05 -5.30 15.77
CA HIS A 391 -6.91 -4.43 15.42
C HIS A 391 -5.63 -5.15 14.95
N GLN A 392 -5.73 -6.41 14.54
CA GLN A 392 -4.58 -7.19 14.04
C GLN A 392 -4.91 -7.89 12.72
N LEU A 393 -3.90 -8.06 11.88
CA LEU A 393 -3.99 -8.86 10.64
C LEU A 393 -3.74 -10.35 10.90
N VAL A 394 -3.08 -10.68 12.01
CA VAL A 394 -2.89 -12.06 12.46
C VAL A 394 -4.20 -12.65 12.96
N THR A 395 -4.34 -13.96 12.83
CA THR A 395 -5.49 -14.73 13.28
C THR A 395 -5.09 -15.78 14.28
N GLU A 396 -6.04 -16.41 14.93
CA GLU A 396 -5.83 -17.60 15.76
C GLU A 396 -6.50 -18.82 15.13
N LEU A 397 -5.82 -19.97 15.16
CA LEU A 397 -6.44 -21.25 14.91
C LEU A 397 -7.06 -21.75 16.22
N VAL A 398 -8.38 -21.82 16.27
CA VAL A 398 -9.09 -22.38 17.41
C VAL A 398 -9.98 -23.54 16.99
N TYR A 399 -10.29 -24.44 17.91
CA TYR A 399 -11.28 -25.50 17.67
C TYR A 399 -12.55 -25.16 18.45
N ARG A 400 -13.71 -25.28 17.77
CA ARG A 400 -15.02 -24.97 18.35
C ARG A 400 -15.98 -26.13 18.09
N ASP A 401 -16.86 -26.38 19.04
CA ASP A 401 -18.02 -27.23 18.79
C ASP A 401 -19.04 -26.44 17.99
N VAL A 402 -19.39 -26.93 16.80
CA VAL A 402 -20.21 -26.22 15.82
C VAL A 402 -21.54 -26.95 15.58
N GLU A 403 -22.57 -26.16 15.27
CA GLU A 403 -23.86 -26.70 14.83
C GLU A 403 -23.75 -27.25 13.40
N ARG A 404 -24.49 -28.36 13.12
CA ARG A 404 -24.46 -29.01 11.82
C ARG A 404 -25.86 -29.49 11.45
N ASP A 405 -26.13 -29.47 10.14
CA ASP A 405 -27.35 -30.04 9.59
C ASP A 405 -27.33 -31.59 9.62
N GLU A 406 -28.42 -32.20 9.12
CA GLU A 406 -28.56 -33.67 9.00
C GLU A 406 -27.52 -34.32 8.06
N ASN A 407 -26.91 -33.54 7.16
CA ASN A 407 -25.87 -33.98 6.23
C ASN A 407 -24.46 -33.80 6.81
N GLY A 408 -24.35 -33.26 8.04
CA GLY A 408 -23.08 -32.96 8.71
C GLY A 408 -22.40 -31.67 8.24
N CYS A 409 -23.16 -30.78 7.59
CA CYS A 409 -22.64 -29.50 7.15
C CYS A 409 -22.80 -28.42 8.23
N PHE A 410 -21.81 -27.55 8.34
CA PHE A 410 -21.80 -26.42 9.28
C PHE A 410 -23.00 -25.49 9.08
N ILE A 411 -23.67 -25.16 10.17
CA ILE A 411 -24.72 -24.15 10.25
C ILE A 411 -24.13 -22.94 10.99
N PRO A 412 -24.13 -21.73 10.37
CA PRO A 412 -23.72 -20.52 11.05
C PRO A 412 -24.48 -20.31 12.37
N SER A 413 -23.76 -20.02 13.43
CA SER A 413 -24.31 -19.84 14.76
C SER A 413 -23.71 -18.59 15.42
N GLU A 414 -24.06 -18.30 16.68
CA GLU A 414 -23.68 -17.07 17.34
C GLU A 414 -22.16 -16.82 17.31
N GLY A 415 -21.75 -15.73 16.60
CA GLY A 415 -20.37 -15.30 16.47
C GLY A 415 -19.55 -16.00 15.38
N MET A 416 -20.08 -17.06 14.75
CA MET A 416 -19.43 -17.79 13.67
C MET A 416 -20.23 -17.72 12.37
N VAL A 417 -19.54 -17.40 11.27
CA VAL A 417 -20.11 -17.32 9.92
C VAL A 417 -19.32 -18.22 8.96
N LYS A 418 -19.89 -18.51 7.79
CA LYS A 418 -19.14 -19.08 6.68
C LYS A 418 -18.20 -18.04 6.10
N LEU A 419 -17.01 -18.48 5.70
CA LEU A 419 -16.07 -17.74 4.86
C LEU A 419 -15.80 -18.60 3.63
N ALA A 420 -15.93 -18.04 2.43
CA ALA A 420 -15.52 -18.72 1.21
C ALA A 420 -14.51 -17.88 0.43
N VAL A 421 -13.52 -18.53 -0.17
CA VAL A 421 -12.56 -17.95 -1.09
C VAL A 421 -12.69 -18.67 -2.42
N ILE A 422 -12.89 -17.90 -3.49
CA ILE A 422 -13.26 -18.41 -4.80
C ILE A 422 -12.29 -17.84 -5.83
N GLU A 423 -11.63 -18.72 -6.59
CA GLU A 423 -10.81 -18.33 -7.72
C GLU A 423 -11.67 -17.56 -8.74
N ARG A 424 -11.26 -16.32 -9.05
CA ARG A 424 -12.04 -15.41 -9.89
C ARG A 424 -11.37 -14.99 -11.20
N HIS A 425 -10.20 -15.52 -11.48
CA HIS A 425 -9.37 -15.05 -12.60
C HIS A 425 -9.58 -15.89 -13.86
N HIS A 426 -9.77 -17.20 -13.71
CA HIS A 426 -9.77 -18.19 -14.78
C HIS A 426 -11.04 -19.06 -14.81
N ALA A 427 -11.99 -18.86 -13.87
CA ALA A 427 -13.18 -19.67 -13.71
C ALA A 427 -12.87 -21.18 -13.58
N THR A 428 -11.82 -21.53 -12.85
CA THR A 428 -11.38 -22.92 -12.66
C THR A 428 -12.36 -23.73 -11.83
N GLY A 429 -13.17 -23.07 -11.01
CA GLY A 429 -14.02 -23.72 -10.01
C GLY A 429 -13.29 -24.03 -8.71
N SER A 430 -12.00 -23.64 -8.58
CA SER A 430 -11.29 -23.75 -7.31
C SER A 430 -11.94 -22.82 -6.28
N MET A 431 -12.39 -23.38 -5.19
CA MET A 431 -12.95 -22.66 -4.05
C MET A 431 -12.85 -23.47 -2.77
N ALA A 432 -12.70 -22.78 -1.67
CA ALA A 432 -12.77 -23.39 -0.35
C ALA A 432 -13.72 -22.63 0.56
N VAL A 433 -14.33 -23.38 1.48
CA VAL A 433 -15.21 -22.85 2.52
C VAL A 433 -14.62 -23.15 3.89
N GLY A 434 -14.66 -22.18 4.79
CA GLY A 434 -14.18 -22.27 6.16
C GLY A 434 -15.13 -21.63 7.16
N ILE A 435 -14.74 -21.65 8.42
CA ILE A 435 -15.49 -21.03 9.52
C ILE A 435 -14.71 -19.83 10.05
N LEU A 436 -15.37 -18.68 10.11
CA LEU A 436 -14.81 -17.41 10.62
C LEU A 436 -15.52 -17.00 11.90
N GLU A 437 -14.76 -16.79 12.98
CA GLU A 437 -15.23 -16.24 14.25
C GLU A 437 -14.77 -14.80 14.40
N GLY A 438 -15.69 -13.90 14.77
CA GLY A 438 -15.35 -12.53 15.17
C GLY A 438 -15.79 -11.42 14.22
N LEU A 439 -16.26 -11.73 13.00
CA LEU A 439 -16.80 -10.73 12.06
C LEU A 439 -18.09 -10.08 12.57
N GLY A 440 -18.94 -10.84 13.25
CA GLY A 440 -20.10 -10.36 14.01
C GLY A 440 -21.35 -10.08 13.20
N ILE A 441 -21.35 -10.26 11.87
CA ILE A 441 -22.54 -10.03 11.01
C ILE A 441 -23.63 -11.08 11.23
N LYS A 442 -24.89 -10.64 11.12
CA LYS A 442 -26.10 -11.46 11.23
C LYS A 442 -27.09 -11.06 10.13
N HIS A 443 -27.80 -12.06 9.59
CA HIS A 443 -28.81 -11.86 8.55
C HIS A 443 -28.29 -11.18 7.28
N GLY A 444 -27.09 -11.58 6.86
CA GLY A 444 -26.48 -11.04 5.67
C GLY A 444 -25.11 -11.59 5.32
N ALA A 445 -24.53 -11.01 4.29
CA ALA A 445 -23.22 -11.35 3.78
C ALA A 445 -22.45 -10.13 3.30
N VAL A 446 -21.14 -10.24 3.27
CA VAL A 446 -20.21 -9.29 2.65
C VAL A 446 -19.28 -10.03 1.71
N ALA A 447 -19.09 -9.49 0.50
CA ALA A 447 -18.13 -10.00 -0.47
C ALA A 447 -17.16 -8.92 -0.93
N SER A 448 -15.93 -9.34 -1.27
CA SER A 448 -14.88 -8.48 -1.78
C SER A 448 -14.03 -9.18 -2.83
N THR A 449 -13.57 -8.43 -3.84
CA THR A 449 -12.48 -8.81 -4.73
C THR A 449 -11.14 -8.15 -4.34
N VAL A 450 -11.14 -7.33 -3.30
CA VAL A 450 -9.91 -6.82 -2.66
C VAL A 450 -9.58 -7.80 -1.53
N ALA A 451 -8.67 -8.72 -1.80
CA ALA A 451 -8.26 -9.79 -0.89
C ALA A 451 -6.79 -10.14 -1.16
N HIS A 452 -5.92 -9.59 -0.33
CA HIS A 452 -4.47 -9.68 -0.47
C HIS A 452 -3.97 -11.13 -0.48
N ASP A 453 -2.96 -11.47 -1.33
CA ASP A 453 -2.43 -10.68 -2.46
C ASP A 453 -2.99 -11.19 -3.79
N SER A 454 -3.53 -12.43 -3.80
CA SER A 454 -4.06 -13.08 -5.02
C SER A 454 -5.33 -12.42 -5.56
N HIS A 455 -6.04 -11.68 -4.70
CA HIS A 455 -7.31 -11.03 -4.99
C HIS A 455 -8.38 -11.97 -5.53
N ASN A 456 -8.43 -13.18 -5.02
CA ASN A 456 -9.56 -14.06 -5.18
C ASN A 456 -10.82 -13.45 -4.55
N LEU A 457 -12.01 -13.85 -4.98
CA LEU A 457 -13.24 -13.36 -4.39
C LEU A 457 -13.40 -13.98 -3.00
N VAL A 458 -13.50 -13.13 -1.97
CA VAL A 458 -13.77 -13.52 -0.59
C VAL A 458 -15.19 -13.13 -0.24
N VAL A 459 -15.95 -14.06 0.36
CA VAL A 459 -17.31 -13.79 0.84
C VAL A 459 -17.50 -14.40 2.23
N ALA A 460 -18.08 -13.63 3.15
CA ALA A 460 -18.45 -14.11 4.48
C ALA A 460 -19.92 -13.80 4.76
N GLY A 461 -20.64 -14.75 5.39
CA GLY A 461 -22.05 -14.58 5.68
C GLY A 461 -22.63 -15.65 6.60
N ASP A 462 -23.81 -15.38 7.16
CA ASP A 462 -24.53 -16.30 8.01
C ASP A 462 -25.61 -17.10 7.26
N ASN A 463 -25.79 -16.84 5.96
CA ASN A 463 -26.69 -17.61 5.12
C ASN A 463 -26.21 -17.65 3.67
N ASP A 464 -26.49 -18.76 2.99
CA ASP A 464 -25.98 -19.03 1.64
C ASP A 464 -26.65 -18.13 0.56
N GLU A 465 -27.92 -17.76 0.75
CA GLU A 465 -28.66 -16.94 -0.19
C GLU A 465 -28.06 -15.53 -0.32
N ASP A 466 -27.76 -14.89 0.81
CA ASP A 466 -27.13 -13.56 0.80
C ASP A 466 -25.66 -13.63 0.33
N MET A 467 -24.94 -14.73 0.65
CA MET A 467 -23.58 -14.95 0.12
C MET A 467 -23.58 -15.07 -1.40
N LEU A 468 -24.48 -15.86 -1.99
CA LEU A 468 -24.61 -15.98 -3.44
C LEU A 468 -24.98 -14.65 -4.09
N MET A 469 -25.92 -13.90 -3.51
CA MET A 469 -26.30 -12.60 -4.03
C MET A 469 -25.13 -11.59 -3.96
N ALA A 470 -24.31 -11.62 -2.92
CA ALA A 470 -23.13 -10.79 -2.80
C ALA A 470 -22.08 -11.12 -3.88
N ILE A 471 -21.87 -12.41 -4.17
CA ILE A 471 -21.00 -12.89 -5.26
C ILE A 471 -21.49 -12.39 -6.62
N GLU A 472 -22.78 -12.59 -6.94
CA GLU A 472 -23.37 -12.16 -8.20
C GLU A 472 -23.32 -10.62 -8.35
N SER A 473 -23.58 -9.89 -7.27
CA SER A 473 -23.47 -8.43 -7.25
C SER A 473 -22.07 -7.94 -7.67
N LEU A 474 -20.99 -8.65 -7.27
CA LEU A 474 -19.62 -8.32 -7.67
C LEU A 474 -19.30 -8.78 -9.10
N ARG A 475 -19.84 -9.92 -9.54
CA ARG A 475 -19.75 -10.37 -10.94
C ARG A 475 -20.30 -9.30 -11.89
N ASP A 476 -21.49 -8.78 -11.59
CA ASP A 476 -22.21 -7.81 -12.42
C ASP A 476 -21.48 -6.47 -12.56
N CYS A 477 -20.75 -6.04 -11.54
CA CYS A 477 -20.07 -4.74 -11.55
C CYS A 477 -18.56 -4.81 -11.84
N GLY A 478 -18.02 -6.00 -12.06
CA GLY A 478 -16.60 -6.20 -12.38
C GLY A 478 -15.66 -6.17 -11.16
N GLY A 479 -16.19 -6.43 -9.96
CA GLY A 479 -15.49 -6.50 -8.69
C GLY A 479 -15.71 -5.30 -7.78
N GLY A 480 -15.14 -5.37 -6.58
CA GLY A 480 -15.27 -4.36 -5.54
C GLY A 480 -15.72 -4.93 -4.21
N TYR A 481 -16.62 -4.22 -3.52
CA TYR A 481 -17.25 -4.62 -2.27
C TYR A 481 -18.78 -4.65 -2.41
N SER A 482 -19.42 -5.63 -1.79
CA SER A 482 -20.90 -5.74 -1.73
C SER A 482 -21.34 -6.23 -0.36
N VAL A 483 -22.32 -5.54 0.23
CA VAL A 483 -22.99 -5.96 1.48
C VAL A 483 -24.45 -6.25 1.16
N VAL A 484 -24.90 -7.44 1.51
CA VAL A 484 -26.24 -7.96 1.22
C VAL A 484 -26.94 -8.38 2.50
N SER A 485 -28.23 -8.16 2.59
CA SER A 485 -29.06 -8.69 3.67
C SER A 485 -30.47 -9.01 3.17
N ARG A 486 -30.96 -10.21 3.51
CA ARG A 486 -32.33 -10.66 3.22
C ARG A 486 -32.69 -10.49 1.74
N GLY A 487 -31.77 -10.85 0.84
CA GLY A 487 -31.96 -10.75 -0.58
C GLY A 487 -31.92 -9.33 -1.15
N VAL A 488 -31.34 -8.36 -0.42
CA VAL A 488 -31.21 -6.98 -0.90
C VAL A 488 -29.76 -6.51 -0.77
N VAL A 489 -29.21 -5.94 -1.83
CA VAL A 489 -27.90 -5.27 -1.79
C VAL A 489 -28.06 -3.94 -1.03
N LEU A 490 -27.48 -3.85 0.17
CA LEU A 490 -27.53 -2.67 1.02
C LEU A 490 -26.56 -1.57 0.55
N ALA A 491 -25.34 -1.99 0.17
CA ALA A 491 -24.33 -1.09 -0.37
C ALA A 491 -23.39 -1.87 -1.30
N ARG A 492 -22.86 -1.18 -2.33
CA ARG A 492 -21.90 -1.75 -3.27
C ARG A 492 -20.93 -0.68 -3.78
N LEU A 493 -19.63 -0.97 -3.72
CA LEU A 493 -18.56 -0.17 -4.33
C LEU A 493 -18.00 -0.91 -5.54
N PRO A 494 -18.34 -0.50 -6.78
CA PRO A 494 -17.75 -1.08 -7.99
C PRO A 494 -16.29 -0.68 -8.17
N LEU A 495 -15.42 -1.65 -8.41
CA LEU A 495 -14.00 -1.47 -8.70
C LEU A 495 -13.65 -2.17 -10.04
N PRO A 496 -14.10 -1.65 -11.20
CA PRO A 496 -14.02 -2.35 -12.48
C PRO A 496 -12.61 -2.48 -13.05
N ILE A 497 -11.62 -1.77 -12.49
CA ILE A 497 -10.23 -1.88 -12.92
C ILE A 497 -9.56 -2.93 -12.03
N ALA A 498 -9.34 -4.10 -12.60
CA ALA A 498 -8.77 -5.28 -11.97
C ALA A 498 -9.57 -5.82 -10.76
N GLY A 499 -10.80 -5.34 -10.51
CA GLY A 499 -11.52 -5.61 -9.27
C GLY A 499 -10.93 -4.88 -8.05
N LEU A 500 -10.06 -3.89 -8.25
CA LEU A 500 -9.26 -3.21 -7.22
C LEU A 500 -9.46 -1.70 -7.20
N MET A 501 -9.67 -1.08 -8.36
CA MET A 501 -9.70 0.38 -8.49
C MET A 501 -10.89 0.86 -9.31
N THR A 502 -11.26 2.13 -9.05
CA THR A 502 -12.26 2.85 -9.83
C THR A 502 -11.76 4.22 -10.28
N ALA A 503 -12.28 4.71 -11.40
CA ALA A 503 -12.10 6.08 -11.88
C ALA A 503 -13.19 7.03 -11.37
N ALA A 504 -14.10 6.56 -10.52
CA ALA A 504 -15.13 7.39 -9.91
C ALA A 504 -14.54 8.56 -9.11
N PRO A 505 -15.27 9.66 -8.96
CA PRO A 505 -14.84 10.77 -8.10
C PRO A 505 -14.56 10.30 -6.66
N VAL A 506 -13.50 10.85 -6.06
CA VAL A 506 -13.07 10.48 -4.69
C VAL A 506 -14.19 10.61 -3.67
N ASN A 507 -15.00 11.68 -3.76
CA ASN A 507 -16.10 11.90 -2.83
C ASN A 507 -17.16 10.79 -2.92
N ASP A 508 -17.50 10.36 -4.15
CA ASP A 508 -18.47 9.28 -4.35
C ASP A 508 -17.95 7.96 -3.76
N VAL A 509 -16.64 7.68 -3.92
CA VAL A 509 -16.01 6.49 -3.34
C VAL A 509 -16.06 6.53 -1.81
N LEU A 510 -15.75 7.67 -1.21
CA LEU A 510 -15.81 7.87 0.26
C LEU A 510 -17.24 7.72 0.81
N GLU A 511 -18.23 8.27 0.12
CA GLU A 511 -19.64 8.13 0.49
C GLU A 511 -20.09 6.67 0.45
N ILE A 512 -19.69 5.94 -0.59
CA ILE A 512 -20.04 4.52 -0.74
C ILE A 512 -19.27 3.66 0.30
N GLN A 513 -18.00 3.95 0.57
CA GLN A 513 -17.26 3.27 1.65
C GLN A 513 -17.94 3.43 3.00
N GLN A 514 -18.37 4.66 3.32
CA GLN A 514 -19.12 4.91 4.56
C GLN A 514 -20.44 4.12 4.58
N ALA A 515 -21.16 4.08 3.46
CA ALA A 515 -22.39 3.29 3.35
C ALA A 515 -22.16 1.79 3.53
N LEU A 516 -21.03 1.23 3.02
CA LEU A 516 -20.63 -0.16 3.25
C LEU A 516 -20.38 -0.44 4.73
N LEU A 517 -19.63 0.45 5.41
CA LEU A 517 -19.35 0.33 6.84
C LEU A 517 -20.64 0.43 7.67
N ASP A 518 -21.50 1.39 7.36
CA ASP A 518 -22.80 1.56 8.06
C ASP A 518 -23.71 0.33 7.85
N ALA A 519 -23.73 -0.23 6.64
CA ALA A 519 -24.43 -1.47 6.36
C ALA A 519 -23.90 -2.63 7.21
N LEU A 520 -22.57 -2.84 7.25
CA LEU A 520 -21.95 -3.90 8.05
C LEU A 520 -22.20 -3.72 9.55
N TYR A 521 -22.12 -2.49 10.07
CA TYR A 521 -22.44 -2.19 11.45
C TYR A 521 -23.91 -2.43 11.78
N SER A 522 -24.82 -2.17 10.83
CA SER A 522 -26.24 -2.49 10.99
C SER A 522 -26.50 -3.99 11.06
N LEU A 523 -25.65 -4.81 10.44
CA LEU A 523 -25.69 -6.27 10.51
C LEU A 523 -25.01 -6.84 11.75
N GLY A 524 -24.37 -6.00 12.58
CA GLY A 524 -23.74 -6.42 13.84
C GLY A 524 -22.23 -6.49 13.84
N ALA A 525 -21.56 -6.10 12.76
CA ALA A 525 -20.10 -5.96 12.75
C ALA A 525 -19.65 -4.96 13.84
N LYS A 526 -18.52 -5.24 14.46
CA LYS A 526 -18.01 -4.39 15.55
C LYS A 526 -17.41 -3.11 15.00
N ARG A 527 -17.57 -2.00 15.75
CA ARG A 527 -17.02 -0.68 15.38
C ARG A 527 -15.58 -0.44 15.86
N ASP A 528 -14.99 -1.41 16.54
CA ASP A 528 -13.63 -1.34 17.06
C ASP A 528 -12.56 -1.69 16.02
N SER A 529 -12.97 -2.22 14.86
CA SER A 529 -12.08 -2.51 13.73
C SER A 529 -12.80 -2.27 12.40
N ASP A 530 -12.06 -2.02 11.33
CA ASP A 530 -12.64 -1.96 9.98
C ASP A 530 -12.88 -3.39 9.46
N PRO A 531 -14.16 -3.82 9.30
CA PRO A 531 -14.46 -5.16 8.87
C PRO A 531 -14.10 -5.43 7.39
N LEU A 532 -14.00 -4.39 6.54
CA LEU A 532 -13.60 -4.53 5.14
C LEU A 532 -12.10 -4.83 5.04
N ILE A 533 -11.28 -4.08 5.79
CA ILE A 533 -9.83 -4.36 5.90
C ILE A 533 -9.62 -5.75 6.47
N ALA A 534 -10.29 -6.07 7.58
CA ALA A 534 -10.12 -7.38 8.21
C ALA A 534 -10.45 -8.53 7.24
N LEU A 535 -11.54 -8.41 6.47
CA LEU A 535 -11.94 -9.42 5.47
C LEU A 535 -10.88 -9.58 4.36
N SER A 536 -10.28 -8.47 3.89
CA SER A 536 -9.31 -8.49 2.79
C SER A 536 -8.01 -9.25 3.12
N PHE A 537 -7.71 -9.46 4.40
CA PHE A 537 -6.54 -10.22 4.86
C PHE A 537 -6.85 -11.66 5.30
N MET A 538 -8.10 -12.11 5.19
CA MET A 538 -8.46 -13.49 5.58
C MET A 538 -7.93 -14.56 4.62
N ALA A 539 -7.57 -14.15 3.40
CA ALA A 539 -7.04 -15.05 2.38
C ALA A 539 -5.50 -15.03 2.24
N LEU A 540 -4.78 -14.16 2.96
CA LEU A 540 -3.35 -13.94 2.76
C LEU A 540 -2.49 -14.97 3.52
N PRO A 541 -1.90 -15.98 2.83
CA PRO A 541 -1.23 -17.12 3.48
C PRO A 541 0.16 -16.80 4.04
N VAL A 542 0.70 -15.60 3.83
CA VAL A 542 1.99 -15.16 4.40
C VAL A 542 1.85 -14.56 5.79
N ILE A 543 0.62 -14.25 6.25
CA ILE A 543 0.37 -13.74 7.60
C ILE A 543 -0.15 -14.86 8.52
N PRO A 544 0.48 -15.14 9.68
CA PRO A 544 0.03 -16.16 10.62
C PRO A 544 -1.30 -15.78 11.32
N ALA A 545 -1.97 -16.76 11.95
CA ALA A 545 -1.61 -18.16 12.06
C ALA A 545 -2.32 -19.03 11.01
N VAL A 546 -3.63 -18.80 10.74
CA VAL A 546 -4.45 -19.61 9.82
C VAL A 546 -5.23 -18.70 8.89
N LYS A 547 -5.29 -19.08 7.63
CA LYS A 547 -5.97 -18.33 6.55
C LYS A 547 -6.79 -19.31 5.70
N LEU A 548 -7.69 -18.77 4.88
CA LEU A 548 -8.41 -19.56 3.88
C LEU A 548 -7.95 -19.13 2.49
N THR A 549 -7.34 -20.02 1.73
CA THR A 549 -7.10 -19.81 0.30
C THR A 549 -8.21 -20.51 -0.50
N ASP A 550 -8.24 -20.32 -1.80
CA ASP A 550 -9.15 -21.05 -2.69
C ASP A 550 -8.87 -22.55 -2.76
N GLU A 551 -7.69 -23.00 -2.29
CA GLU A 551 -7.31 -24.41 -2.19
C GLU A 551 -7.65 -25.05 -0.83
N GLY A 552 -7.93 -24.27 0.22
CA GLY A 552 -8.30 -24.80 1.53
C GLY A 552 -7.90 -23.94 2.73
N LEU A 553 -8.22 -24.47 3.92
CA LEU A 553 -7.80 -23.88 5.19
C LEU A 553 -6.29 -24.10 5.37
N PHE A 554 -5.53 -23.04 5.45
CA PHE A 554 -4.07 -23.05 5.43
C PHE A 554 -3.45 -22.59 6.76
N ASP A 555 -2.59 -23.44 7.31
CA ASP A 555 -1.74 -23.13 8.47
C ASP A 555 -0.48 -22.39 7.98
N ALA A 556 -0.49 -21.08 8.10
CA ALA A 556 0.60 -20.22 7.65
C ALA A 556 1.89 -20.34 8.52
N VAL A 557 1.80 -20.96 9.70
CA VAL A 557 2.96 -21.20 10.56
C VAL A 557 3.71 -22.48 10.16
N ASN A 558 2.95 -23.53 9.83
CA ASN A 558 3.52 -24.86 9.50
C ASN A 558 3.51 -25.14 7.98
N PHE A 559 3.05 -24.21 7.16
CA PHE A 559 2.97 -24.30 5.69
C PHE A 559 2.28 -25.58 5.22
N LYS A 560 1.05 -25.81 5.69
CA LYS A 560 0.25 -27.00 5.35
C LYS A 560 -1.25 -26.71 5.39
N PHE A 561 -2.01 -27.47 4.61
CA PHE A 561 -3.47 -27.44 4.67
C PHE A 561 -4.02 -28.20 5.88
N ILE A 562 -5.09 -27.66 6.48
CA ILE A 562 -5.87 -28.26 7.56
C ILE A 562 -7.18 -28.79 6.97
N LYS A 563 -7.56 -30.01 7.33
CA LYS A 563 -8.81 -30.64 6.87
C LYS A 563 -9.92 -30.45 7.91
N TYR A 564 -11.14 -30.27 7.42
CA TYR A 564 -12.35 -30.21 8.24
C TYR A 564 -12.91 -31.62 8.59
N ASN A 565 -12.51 -32.64 7.82
CA ASN A 565 -12.90 -34.06 7.98
C ASN A 565 -11.68 -34.97 8.11
#